data_21641fbd7270642c3d886feaa4dd385e
#
_entry.id   21641fbd7270642c3d886feaa4dd385e
#
_cell.length_a   1.000
_cell.length_b   1.000
_cell.length_c   1.000
_cell.angle_alpha   90.00
_cell.angle_beta   90.00
_cell.angle_gamma   90.00
#
_symmetry.space_group_name_H-M   'P 1'
#
loop_
_entity.id
_entity.type
_entity.pdbx_description
1 polymer ?
#
loop_
_entity_poly.entity_id
_entity_poly.type
_entity_poly.pdbx_seq_one_letter_code
_entity_poly.pdbx_strand_id
1 'polypeptide(L)'
;MEDKFELNIRGNRFVGIADLVLRDKTSGAISVIDHKSKSMPSLKKKLFENTRQLYTYAFYVKERFGVYPDLLRFNMFRYNTFIDEPFSMERYEETLNWIEQTIQAIKAEREWRVSSSGYFCQFICSVRDHCPIANKIIHARERSQPE
;
A
#
# COMPACT_ATOMS: atom_id res chain seq x y z
N MET A 1 16.63 -2.73 9.31
CA MET A 1 15.78 -2.70 10.51
C MET A 1 14.53 -1.94 10.13
N GLU A 2 13.35 -2.49 10.37
CA GLU A 2 12.08 -1.80 10.19
C GLU A 2 12.06 -0.53 11.05
N ASP A 3 11.62 0.59 10.47
CA ASP A 3 11.55 1.88 11.16
C ASP A 3 10.11 2.32 11.31
N LYS A 4 9.60 2.25 12.53
CA LYS A 4 8.24 2.68 12.85
C LYS A 4 8.20 4.20 12.99
N PHE A 5 7.24 4.82 12.33
CA PHE A 5 7.09 6.26 12.33
C PHE A 5 5.64 6.72 12.55
N GLU A 6 5.53 7.92 13.06
CA GLU A 6 4.28 8.66 13.15
C GLU A 6 4.47 10.03 12.52
N LEU A 7 3.55 10.44 11.66
CA LEU A 7 3.58 11.66 10.88
C LEU A 7 2.25 12.41 10.96
N ASN A 8 2.29 13.69 10.71
CA ASN A 8 1.10 14.47 10.42
C ASN A 8 1.10 14.85 8.94
N ILE A 9 0.22 14.21 8.17
CA ILE A 9 0.06 14.52 6.75
C ILE A 9 -1.18 15.39 6.58
N ARG A 10 -0.99 16.67 6.34
CA ARG A 10 -2.07 17.66 6.13
C ARG A 10 -3.15 17.60 7.22
N GLY A 11 -2.73 17.60 8.49
CA GLY A 11 -3.64 17.57 9.64
C GLY A 11 -4.17 16.18 10.02
N ASN A 12 -3.77 15.13 9.33
CA ASN A 12 -4.18 13.77 9.65
C ASN A 12 -3.01 12.96 10.23
N ARG A 13 -3.25 12.29 11.35
CA ARG A 13 -2.27 11.40 11.96
C ARG A 13 -2.07 10.16 11.10
N PHE A 14 -0.83 9.90 10.73
CA PHE A 14 -0.40 8.75 9.95
C PHE A 14 0.60 7.92 10.73
N VAL A 15 0.39 6.61 10.78
CA VAL A 15 1.32 5.67 11.41
C VAL A 15 1.75 4.68 10.35
N GLY A 16 3.05 4.43 10.24
CA GLY A 16 3.60 3.49 9.27
C GLY A 16 4.84 2.80 9.79
N ILE A 17 5.26 1.79 9.03
CA ILE A 17 6.52 1.08 9.22
C ILE A 17 7.20 1.05 7.86
N ALA A 18 8.38 1.67 7.75
CA ALA A 18 9.22 1.54 6.56
C ALA A 18 10.09 0.30 6.70
N ASP A 19 10.09 -0.56 5.69
CA ASP A 19 10.86 -1.81 5.74
C ASP A 19 12.36 -1.51 5.84
N LEU A 20 12.84 -0.59 5.00
CA LEU A 20 14.25 -0.24 4.98
C LEU A 20 14.50 1.16 4.39
N VAL A 21 15.21 1.99 5.14
CA VAL A 21 15.75 3.26 4.66
C VAL A 21 17.28 3.18 4.77
N LEU A 22 17.97 3.38 3.65
CA LEU A 22 19.43 3.35 3.57
C LEU A 22 19.95 4.74 3.26
N ARG A 23 21.04 5.10 3.90
CA ARG A 23 21.85 6.27 3.56
C ARG A 23 23.23 5.83 3.16
N ASP A 24 23.64 6.18 1.95
CA ASP A 24 25.00 5.96 1.49
C ASP A 24 25.97 6.81 2.30
N LYS A 25 27.03 6.19 2.82
CA LYS A 25 27.98 6.87 3.71
C LYS A 25 28.89 7.85 2.98
N THR A 26 29.08 7.64 1.68
CA THR A 26 30.01 8.43 0.87
C THR A 26 29.29 9.59 0.22
N SER A 27 28.19 9.32 -0.49
CA SER A 27 27.42 10.34 -1.21
C SER A 27 26.35 11.02 -0.35
N GLY A 28 25.93 10.39 0.74
CA GLY A 28 24.79 10.83 1.55
C GLY A 28 23.42 10.53 0.94
N ALA A 29 23.37 9.91 -0.24
CA ALA A 29 22.13 9.57 -0.95
C ALA A 29 21.25 8.64 -0.12
N ILE A 30 19.94 8.91 -0.15
CA ILE A 30 18.94 8.14 0.60
C ILE A 30 18.10 7.29 -0.34
N SER A 31 18.01 6.00 -0.03
CA SER A 31 17.16 5.05 -0.73
C SER A 31 16.09 4.51 0.21
N VAL A 32 14.84 4.49 -0.27
CA VAL A 32 13.72 3.85 0.40
C VAL A 32 13.44 2.52 -0.30
N ILE A 33 13.44 1.43 0.46
CA ILE A 33 13.29 0.08 -0.08
C ILE A 33 12.13 -0.61 0.64
N ASP A 34 11.23 -1.18 -0.14
CA ASP A 34 10.11 -1.97 0.34
C ASP A 34 10.21 -3.41 -0.21
N HIS A 35 10.08 -4.39 0.67
CA HIS A 35 10.22 -5.80 0.35
C HIS A 35 8.91 -6.40 -0.13
N LYS A 36 8.90 -6.99 -1.34
CA LYS A 36 7.68 -7.56 -1.94
C LYS A 36 7.82 -9.07 -2.21
N SER A 37 6.86 -9.82 -1.67
CA SER A 37 6.66 -11.25 -1.99
C SER A 37 5.71 -11.49 -3.16
N LYS A 38 5.04 -10.43 -3.67
CA LYS A 38 4.11 -10.50 -4.80
C LYS A 38 4.77 -11.03 -6.07
N SER A 39 3.97 -11.62 -6.97
CA SER A 39 4.46 -11.96 -8.30
C SER A 39 4.78 -10.71 -9.12
N MET A 40 5.81 -10.79 -9.97
CA MET A 40 6.24 -9.69 -10.83
C MET A 40 5.12 -9.15 -11.73
N PRO A 41 4.30 -9.99 -12.42
CA PRO A 41 3.18 -9.49 -13.20
C PRO A 41 2.15 -8.74 -12.35
N SER A 42 1.86 -9.24 -11.14
CA SER A 42 0.90 -8.61 -10.23
C SER A 42 1.36 -7.23 -9.76
N LEU A 43 2.67 -7.07 -9.48
CA LEU A 43 3.22 -5.77 -9.11
C LEU A 43 3.19 -4.81 -10.30
N LYS A 44 3.67 -5.22 -11.47
CA LYS A 44 3.73 -4.39 -12.68
C LYS A 44 2.36 -3.92 -13.13
N LYS A 45 1.34 -4.76 -13.04
CA LYS A 45 -0.04 -4.41 -13.42
C LYS A 45 -0.59 -3.21 -12.62
N LYS A 46 -0.11 -3.01 -11.39
CA LYS A 46 -0.53 -1.93 -10.49
C LYS A 46 0.66 -1.13 -9.96
N LEU A 47 1.71 -0.98 -10.77
CA LEU A 47 2.95 -0.35 -10.35
C LEU A 47 2.69 1.07 -9.85
N PHE A 48 1.94 1.85 -10.60
CA PHE A 48 1.54 3.21 -10.25
C PHE A 48 0.87 3.31 -8.87
N GLU A 49 -0.04 2.40 -8.56
CA GLU A 49 -0.74 2.37 -7.27
C GLU A 49 0.17 1.86 -6.14
N ASN A 50 1.02 0.86 -6.43
CA ASN A 50 1.94 0.30 -5.46
C ASN A 50 3.04 1.30 -5.06
N THR A 51 3.50 2.15 -5.99
CA THR A 51 4.53 3.16 -5.70
C THR A 51 4.05 4.21 -4.70
N ARG A 52 2.76 4.44 -4.53
CA ARG A 52 2.21 5.33 -3.48
C ARG A 52 2.72 4.99 -2.08
N GLN A 53 2.95 3.71 -1.79
CA GLN A 53 3.55 3.29 -0.52
C GLN A 53 4.97 3.83 -0.38
N LEU A 54 5.80 3.72 -1.41
CA LEU A 54 7.15 4.26 -1.42
C LEU A 54 7.17 5.79 -1.27
N TYR A 55 6.23 6.49 -1.92
CA TYR A 55 6.10 7.94 -1.76
C TYR A 55 5.59 8.36 -0.37
N THR A 56 4.78 7.52 0.29
CA THR A 56 4.42 7.74 1.70
C THR A 56 5.65 7.63 2.61
N TYR A 57 6.55 6.68 2.32
CA TYR A 57 7.84 6.59 3.01
C TYR A 57 8.80 7.73 2.65
N ALA A 58 8.72 8.25 1.43
CA ALA A 58 9.47 9.45 1.05
C ALA A 58 9.03 10.68 1.87
N PHE A 59 7.74 10.79 2.22
CA PHE A 59 7.26 11.81 3.13
C PHE A 59 7.90 11.65 4.52
N TYR A 60 7.97 10.42 5.05
CA TYR A 60 8.66 10.15 6.30
C TYR A 60 10.14 10.54 6.25
N VAL A 61 10.85 10.20 5.18
CA VAL A 61 12.26 10.57 4.98
C VAL A 61 12.42 12.08 4.98
N LYS A 62 11.55 12.81 4.29
CA LYS A 62 11.58 14.28 4.24
C LYS A 62 11.39 14.90 5.61
N GLU A 63 10.41 14.43 6.39
CA GLU A 63 10.14 14.94 7.73
C GLU A 63 11.28 14.65 8.70
N ARG A 64 11.85 13.44 8.63
CA ARG A 64 12.89 13.00 9.57
C ARG A 64 14.27 13.54 9.25
N PHE A 65 14.66 13.59 7.97
CA PHE A 65 16.02 13.91 7.54
C PHE A 65 16.14 15.28 6.83
N GLY A 66 15.03 15.96 6.58
CA GLY A 66 15.02 17.26 5.91
C GLY A 66 15.27 17.21 4.41
N VAL A 67 15.48 16.02 3.83
CA VAL A 67 15.79 15.83 2.40
C VAL A 67 14.85 14.80 1.79
N TYR A 68 14.65 14.86 0.46
CA TYR A 68 13.92 13.82 -0.25
C TYR A 68 14.83 12.63 -0.54
N PRO A 69 14.28 11.39 -0.65
CA PRO A 69 15.08 10.26 -1.10
C PRO A 69 15.46 10.40 -2.57
N ASP A 70 16.64 9.88 -2.92
CA ASP A 70 17.13 9.87 -4.31
C ASP A 70 16.53 8.70 -5.09
N LEU A 71 16.23 7.60 -4.40
CA LEU A 71 15.75 6.37 -5.01
C LEU A 71 14.63 5.73 -4.17
N LEU A 72 13.58 5.33 -4.85
CA LEU A 72 12.51 4.50 -4.34
C LEU A 72 12.63 3.12 -5.00
N ARG A 73 12.56 2.02 -4.21
CA ARG A 73 12.89 0.69 -4.71
C ARG A 73 11.96 -0.38 -4.14
N PHE A 74 11.44 -1.25 -4.99
CA PHE A 74 10.90 -2.53 -4.56
C PHE A 74 11.97 -3.61 -4.64
N ASN A 75 12.22 -4.30 -3.53
CA ASN A 75 13.02 -5.51 -3.50
C ASN A 75 12.12 -6.72 -3.74
N MET A 76 12.18 -7.29 -4.92
CA MET A 76 11.43 -8.48 -5.34
C MET A 76 12.21 -9.74 -4.94
N PHE A 77 12.31 -10.01 -3.63
CA PHE A 77 13.24 -11.04 -3.11
C PHE A 77 12.98 -12.45 -3.67
N ARG A 78 11.73 -12.81 -4.05
CA ARG A 78 11.43 -14.09 -4.72
C ARG A 78 12.05 -14.23 -6.12
N TYR A 79 12.43 -13.11 -6.72
CA TYR A 79 12.98 -13.05 -8.08
C TYR A 79 14.43 -12.58 -8.08
N ASN A 80 15.01 -12.34 -6.90
CA ASN A 80 16.35 -11.80 -6.73
C ASN A 80 16.60 -10.57 -7.63
N THR A 81 15.64 -9.65 -7.64
CA THR A 81 15.70 -8.46 -8.50
C THR A 81 15.05 -7.24 -7.85
N PHE A 82 15.34 -6.07 -8.41
CA PHE A 82 14.79 -4.79 -7.97
C PHE A 82 13.92 -4.16 -9.05
N ILE A 83 12.97 -3.34 -8.62
CA ILE A 83 12.25 -2.40 -9.47
C ILE A 83 12.50 -1.02 -8.89
N ASP A 84 13.20 -0.19 -9.63
CA ASP A 84 13.57 1.15 -9.24
C ASP A 84 12.58 2.18 -9.78
N GLU A 85 12.24 3.13 -8.93
CA GLU A 85 11.44 4.32 -9.25
C GLU A 85 12.27 5.53 -8.83
N PRO A 86 12.85 6.31 -9.75
CA PRO A 86 13.48 7.58 -9.43
C PRO A 86 12.50 8.49 -8.72
N PHE A 87 12.96 9.21 -7.69
CA PHE A 87 12.07 10.12 -6.98
C PHE A 87 11.57 11.23 -7.92
N SER A 88 10.26 11.48 -7.90
CA SER A 88 9.60 12.55 -8.65
C SER A 88 8.75 13.41 -7.73
N MET A 89 8.97 14.71 -7.75
CA MET A 89 8.17 15.66 -6.97
C MET A 89 6.70 15.65 -7.39
N GLU A 90 6.42 15.53 -8.67
CA GLU A 90 5.06 15.43 -9.19
C GLU A 90 4.32 14.22 -8.60
N ARG A 91 4.95 13.06 -8.60
CA ARG A 91 4.40 11.82 -8.03
C ARG A 91 4.23 11.91 -6.51
N TYR A 92 5.14 12.60 -5.85
CA TYR A 92 5.08 12.86 -4.42
C TYR A 92 3.84 13.68 -4.06
N GLU A 93 3.64 14.83 -4.72
CA GLU A 93 2.47 15.69 -4.51
C GLU A 93 1.15 14.99 -4.91
N GLU A 94 1.15 14.24 -6.00
CA GLU A 94 0.00 13.42 -6.39
C GLU A 94 -0.37 12.40 -5.30
N THR A 95 0.63 11.78 -4.67
CA THR A 95 0.40 10.83 -3.57
C THR A 95 -0.19 11.52 -2.34
N LEU A 96 0.32 12.70 -1.97
CA LEU A 96 -0.24 13.47 -0.86
C LEU A 96 -1.70 13.89 -1.12
N ASN A 97 -2.01 14.33 -2.33
CA ASN A 97 -3.36 14.67 -2.73
C ASN A 97 -4.29 13.44 -2.68
N TRP A 98 -3.82 12.30 -3.17
CA TRP A 98 -4.57 11.05 -3.07
C TRP A 98 -4.83 10.61 -1.63
N ILE A 99 -3.86 10.74 -0.73
CA ILE A 99 -4.02 10.46 0.71
C ILE A 99 -5.12 11.34 1.29
N GLU A 100 -5.06 12.65 1.04
CA GLU A 100 -6.05 13.59 1.55
C GLU A 100 -7.46 13.29 1.03
N GLN A 101 -7.62 13.12 -0.28
CA GLN A 101 -8.89 12.77 -0.89
C GLN A 101 -9.46 11.46 -0.34
N THR A 102 -8.60 10.45 -0.15
CA THR A 102 -9.01 9.17 0.41
C THR A 102 -9.51 9.32 1.86
N ILE A 103 -8.81 10.10 2.68
CA ILE A 103 -9.23 10.37 4.06
C ILE A 103 -10.56 11.13 4.10
N GLN A 104 -10.74 12.13 3.23
CA GLN A 104 -12.01 12.86 3.14
C GLN A 104 -13.16 11.94 2.70
N ALA A 105 -12.91 11.08 1.71
CA ALA A 105 -13.89 10.08 1.28
C ALA A 105 -14.28 9.13 2.42
N ILE A 106 -13.30 8.63 3.18
CA ILE A 106 -13.54 7.77 4.36
C ILE A 106 -14.38 8.50 5.41
N LYS A 107 -14.07 9.77 5.71
CA LYS A 107 -14.81 10.57 6.70
C LYS A 107 -16.24 10.91 6.25
N ALA A 108 -16.45 11.05 4.95
CA ALA A 108 -17.77 11.37 4.37
C ALA A 108 -18.64 10.13 4.18
N GLU A 109 -18.07 8.92 4.11
CA GLU A 109 -18.80 7.69 3.85
C GLU A 109 -19.78 7.36 4.98
N ARG A 110 -21.01 7.05 4.63
CA ARG A 110 -22.09 6.69 5.55
C ARG A 110 -22.58 5.26 5.35
N GLU A 111 -22.34 4.70 4.16
CA GLU A 111 -22.78 3.36 3.80
C GLU A 111 -21.60 2.48 3.38
N TRP A 112 -21.07 1.72 4.31
CA TRP A 112 -19.95 0.82 4.07
C TRP A 112 -20.39 -0.43 3.31
N ARG A 113 -20.18 -0.43 2.00
CA ARG A 113 -20.50 -1.58 1.15
C ARG A 113 -19.40 -2.63 1.19
N VAL A 114 -19.80 -3.90 1.22
CA VAL A 114 -18.86 -5.01 1.14
C VAL A 114 -18.23 -5.09 -0.24
N SER A 115 -16.94 -4.97 -0.30
CA SER A 115 -16.12 -4.98 -1.54
C SER A 115 -15.40 -6.31 -1.74
N SER A 116 -16.02 -7.45 -1.44
CA SER A 116 -15.36 -8.74 -1.52
C SER A 116 -15.91 -9.62 -2.64
N SER A 117 -15.05 -10.49 -3.20
CA SER A 117 -15.47 -11.54 -4.13
C SER A 117 -16.04 -12.73 -3.37
N GLY A 118 -16.92 -13.50 -4.04
CA GLY A 118 -17.44 -14.75 -3.45
C GLY A 118 -16.33 -15.74 -3.07
N TYR A 119 -15.20 -15.76 -3.80
CA TYR A 119 -14.04 -16.57 -3.47
C TYR A 119 -13.42 -16.14 -2.13
N PHE A 120 -13.21 -14.84 -1.91
CA PHE A 120 -12.67 -14.34 -0.64
C PHE A 120 -13.59 -14.68 0.52
N CYS A 121 -14.91 -14.47 0.37
CA CYS A 121 -15.89 -14.79 1.41
C CYS A 121 -15.89 -16.27 1.77
N GLN A 122 -15.76 -17.14 0.77
CA GLN A 122 -15.86 -18.59 0.95
C GLN A 122 -14.58 -19.21 1.54
N PHE A 123 -13.40 -18.75 1.10
CA PHE A 123 -12.15 -19.49 1.38
C PHE A 123 -11.14 -18.73 2.25
N ILE A 124 -11.23 -17.41 2.32
CA ILE A 124 -10.17 -16.59 2.94
C ILE A 124 -10.66 -15.83 4.16
N CYS A 125 -11.93 -15.41 4.19
CA CYS A 125 -12.46 -14.56 5.24
C CYS A 125 -12.61 -15.32 6.57
N SER A 126 -11.90 -14.90 7.59
CA SER A 126 -11.93 -15.51 8.94
C SER A 126 -13.24 -15.29 9.70
N VAL A 127 -14.03 -14.28 9.30
CA VAL A 127 -15.32 -13.96 9.94
C VAL A 127 -16.53 -14.40 9.11
N ARG A 128 -16.33 -15.25 8.09
CA ARG A 128 -17.38 -15.66 7.14
C ARG A 128 -18.61 -16.25 7.83
N ASP A 129 -18.41 -17.09 8.86
CA ASP A 129 -19.47 -17.84 9.52
C ASP A 129 -20.41 -16.94 10.34
N HIS A 130 -19.96 -15.74 10.67
CA HIS A 130 -20.73 -14.73 11.41
C HIS A 130 -21.17 -13.56 10.51
N CYS A 131 -20.82 -13.59 9.22
CA CYS A 131 -21.10 -12.49 8.30
C CYS A 131 -22.38 -12.75 7.48
N PRO A 132 -23.47 -11.99 7.68
CA PRO A 132 -24.73 -12.23 6.97
C PRO A 132 -24.60 -12.01 5.46
N ILE A 133 -23.62 -11.23 5.01
CA ILE A 133 -23.38 -10.98 3.58
C ILE A 133 -22.58 -12.13 2.97
N ALA A 134 -21.60 -12.68 3.67
CA ALA A 134 -20.85 -13.84 3.20
C ALA A 134 -21.81 -15.04 2.98
N ASN A 135 -22.70 -15.31 3.94
CA ASN A 135 -23.69 -16.36 3.84
C ASN A 135 -24.60 -16.19 2.61
N LYS A 136 -25.08 -14.95 2.33
CA LYS A 136 -25.89 -14.68 1.13
C LYS A 136 -25.13 -14.96 -0.16
N ILE A 137 -23.84 -14.58 -0.25
CA ILE A 137 -23.00 -14.79 -1.43
C ILE A 137 -22.71 -16.28 -1.65
N ILE A 138 -22.42 -17.03 -0.58
CA ILE A 138 -22.12 -18.47 -0.62
C ILE A 138 -23.35 -19.23 -1.11
N HIS A 139 -24.50 -19.04 -0.47
CA HIS A 139 -25.75 -19.74 -0.84
C HIS A 139 -26.32 -19.34 -2.21
N ALA A 140 -26.04 -18.13 -2.72
CA ALA A 140 -26.43 -17.74 -4.07
C ALA A 140 -25.63 -18.52 -5.12
N ARG A 141 -24.37 -18.87 -4.84
CA ARG A 141 -23.52 -19.70 -5.72
C ARG A 141 -23.92 -21.17 -5.73
N GLU A 142 -24.24 -21.74 -4.57
CA GLU A 142 -24.70 -23.13 -4.48
C GLU A 142 -25.97 -23.36 -5.32
N ARG A 143 -26.89 -22.37 -5.38
CA ARG A 143 -28.11 -22.42 -6.19
C ARG A 143 -27.89 -22.22 -7.68
N SER A 144 -26.74 -21.72 -8.10
CA SER A 144 -26.39 -21.46 -9.52
C SER A 144 -25.50 -22.49 -10.16
N GLN A 145 -25.13 -23.57 -9.45
CA GLN A 145 -24.46 -24.73 -10.05
C GLN A 145 -25.55 -25.70 -10.54
N PRO A 146 -25.69 -25.96 -11.87
CA PRO A 146 -26.55 -27.03 -12.37
C PRO A 146 -25.97 -28.38 -11.94
N GLU A 147 -26.87 -29.30 -11.58
CA GLU A 147 -26.57 -30.71 -11.35
C GLU A 147 -25.89 -31.39 -12.55
#